data_df7109e356702f3d57ce6fb3fd88944c
#
_entry.id   df7109e356702f3d57ce6fb3fd88944c
#
_cell.length_a   1.000
_cell.length_b   1.000
_cell.length_c   1.000
_cell.angle_alpha   90.00
_cell.angle_beta   90.00
_cell.angle_gamma   90.00
#
_symmetry.space_group_name_H-M   'P 1'
#
loop_
_entity.id
_entity.type
_entity.pdbx_description
1 polymer ?
#
loop_
_entity_poly.entity_id
_entity_poly.type
_entity_poly.pdbx_seq_one_letter_code
_entity_poly.pdbx_strand_id
1 'polypeptide(L)'
;MPHYLMPDGEKLYVREFGQGTPVLVLSGLGMQSWQWLPFLYQHRKKYRFYIPDWRGFGGSAQCKIPTLDAISSHWQDLNCFLNQYADTAFHVIAYSMGATTAMHGIQYGHFKDHIRSYLHIDQTPKISVDADWLHGLFAEKHADFKVILQNITDLLAQNAQYRLVSDLTASMRTELVKQWLAFIQLQATPSRTAALFQKAFQQIHLQKFMLPIQRLDYMAWYIQNYLDHQEDYRNALRQLDRPATFFIGEDS
;
A
#
# COMPACT_ATOMS: atom_id res chain seq x y z
N MET A 1 -8.59 6.68 -20.27
CA MET A 1 -8.42 6.64 -18.82
C MET A 1 -7.21 7.50 -18.49
N PRO A 2 -7.29 8.40 -17.52
CA PRO A 2 -6.24 9.37 -17.35
C PRO A 2 -4.97 8.75 -16.77
N HIS A 3 -3.87 9.08 -17.43
CA HIS A 3 -2.52 8.87 -16.94
C HIS A 3 -1.91 10.24 -16.67
N TYR A 4 -1.29 10.39 -15.55
CA TYR A 4 -0.65 11.62 -15.12
C TYR A 4 0.86 11.47 -15.27
N LEU A 5 1.49 12.44 -15.93
CA LEU A 5 2.94 12.44 -16.14
C LEU A 5 3.63 12.82 -14.83
N MET A 6 4.51 11.96 -14.37
CA MET A 6 5.31 12.15 -13.16
C MET A 6 6.65 12.84 -13.48
N PRO A 7 7.33 13.44 -12.49
CA PRO A 7 8.57 14.18 -12.71
C PRO A 7 9.69 13.37 -13.37
N ASP A 8 9.71 12.05 -13.18
CA ASP A 8 10.68 11.12 -13.77
C ASP A 8 10.29 10.62 -15.17
N GLY A 9 9.23 11.16 -15.76
CA GLY A 9 8.72 10.79 -17.08
C GLY A 9 7.81 9.56 -17.11
N GLU A 10 7.59 8.90 -15.97
CA GLU A 10 6.66 7.79 -15.86
C GLU A 10 5.19 8.29 -15.85
N LYS A 11 4.26 7.38 -16.13
CA LYS A 11 2.83 7.70 -16.23
C LYS A 11 2.06 6.98 -15.15
N LEU A 12 1.70 7.70 -14.08
CA LEU A 12 0.85 7.17 -13.02
C LEU A 12 -0.60 7.06 -13.53
N TYR A 13 -1.18 5.89 -13.39
CA TYR A 13 -2.59 5.67 -13.66
C TYR A 13 -3.43 6.08 -12.46
N VAL A 14 -4.47 6.89 -12.71
CA VAL A 14 -5.48 7.23 -11.71
C VAL A 14 -6.85 6.85 -12.25
N ARG A 15 -7.55 5.96 -11.57
CA ARG A 15 -8.93 5.65 -11.92
C ARG A 15 -9.83 6.79 -11.51
N GLU A 16 -10.55 7.33 -12.48
CA GLU A 16 -11.56 8.36 -12.24
C GLU A 16 -12.94 7.87 -12.61
N PHE A 17 -13.92 8.10 -11.75
CA PHE A 17 -15.33 7.86 -12.04
C PHE A 17 -16.25 8.65 -11.11
N GLY A 18 -17.50 8.79 -11.54
CA GLY A 18 -18.52 9.53 -10.80
C GLY A 18 -18.50 11.04 -11.08
N GLN A 19 -19.33 11.77 -10.35
CA GLN A 19 -19.49 13.23 -10.47
C GLN A 19 -19.81 13.85 -9.11
N GLY A 20 -19.55 15.13 -8.95
CA GLY A 20 -19.83 15.88 -7.71
C GLY A 20 -18.60 16.05 -6.83
N THR A 21 -18.75 15.92 -5.53
CA THR A 21 -17.70 16.22 -4.55
C THR A 21 -16.48 15.30 -4.71
N PRO A 22 -15.24 15.84 -4.79
CA PRO A 22 -14.06 15.05 -5.04
C PRO A 22 -13.67 14.20 -3.83
N VAL A 23 -13.36 12.93 -4.10
CA VAL A 23 -12.86 11.95 -3.12
C VAL A 23 -11.57 11.34 -3.66
N LEU A 24 -10.50 11.45 -2.90
CA LEU A 24 -9.22 10.80 -3.17
C LEU A 24 -9.12 9.53 -2.33
N VAL A 25 -8.81 8.40 -2.97
CA VAL A 25 -8.69 7.10 -2.30
C VAL A 25 -7.27 6.58 -2.46
N LEU A 26 -6.57 6.44 -1.36
CA LEU A 26 -5.19 5.96 -1.28
C LEU A 26 -5.19 4.51 -0.80
N SER A 27 -4.82 3.61 -1.70
CA SER A 27 -4.90 2.16 -1.50
C SER A 27 -3.77 1.61 -0.62
N GLY A 28 -4.00 0.48 0.01
CA GLY A 28 -2.96 -0.32 0.66
C GLY A 28 -2.02 -1.01 -0.34
N LEU A 29 -0.93 -1.59 0.17
CA LEU A 29 0.02 -2.35 -0.62
C LEU A 29 -0.66 -3.53 -1.34
N GLY A 30 -0.39 -3.69 -2.62
CA GLY A 30 -0.95 -4.77 -3.43
C GLY A 30 -2.36 -4.53 -3.96
N MET A 31 -3.03 -3.48 -3.51
CA MET A 31 -4.37 -3.15 -4.00
C MET A 31 -4.31 -2.36 -5.30
N GLN A 32 -5.30 -2.64 -6.15
CA GLN A 32 -5.52 -1.92 -7.40
C GLN A 32 -6.82 -1.13 -7.32
N SER A 33 -6.87 -0.02 -8.02
CA SER A 33 -8.00 0.94 -7.98
C SER A 33 -9.38 0.32 -8.28
N TRP A 34 -9.44 -0.75 -9.10
CA TRP A 34 -10.70 -1.41 -9.44
C TRP A 34 -11.32 -2.16 -8.26
N GLN A 35 -10.51 -2.56 -7.25
CA GLN A 35 -10.99 -3.29 -6.07
C GLN A 35 -11.87 -2.42 -5.16
N TRP A 36 -11.80 -1.10 -5.30
CA TRP A 36 -12.67 -0.16 -4.60
C TRP A 36 -14.06 -0.02 -5.23
N LEU A 37 -14.25 -0.43 -6.50
CA LEU A 37 -15.52 -0.24 -7.21
C LEU A 37 -16.73 -0.84 -6.49
N PRO A 38 -16.69 -2.06 -5.93
CA PRO A 38 -17.84 -2.64 -5.23
C PRO A 38 -18.36 -1.78 -4.08
N PHE A 39 -17.46 -1.04 -3.42
CA PHE A 39 -17.80 -0.18 -2.27
C PHE A 39 -18.23 1.21 -2.69
N LEU A 40 -17.63 1.77 -3.74
CA LEU A 40 -17.77 3.19 -4.07
C LEU A 40 -18.76 3.46 -5.21
N TYR A 41 -18.99 2.49 -6.09
CA TYR A 41 -19.79 2.70 -7.31
C TYR A 41 -21.21 3.18 -7.04
N GLN A 42 -21.85 2.73 -5.97
CA GLN A 42 -23.18 3.19 -5.56
C GLN A 42 -23.24 4.70 -5.27
N HIS A 43 -22.11 5.31 -4.89
CA HIS A 43 -21.98 6.71 -4.53
C HIS A 43 -21.58 7.63 -5.69
N ARG A 44 -21.38 7.10 -6.92
CA ARG A 44 -20.88 7.82 -8.10
C ARG A 44 -21.71 9.00 -8.59
N LYS A 45 -22.97 9.11 -8.16
CA LYS A 45 -23.85 10.24 -8.49
C LYS A 45 -23.60 11.48 -7.60
N LYS A 46 -22.98 11.27 -6.43
CA LYS A 46 -22.73 12.31 -5.42
C LYS A 46 -21.24 12.66 -5.32
N TYR A 47 -20.36 11.70 -5.59
CA TYR A 47 -18.92 11.83 -5.45
C TYR A 47 -18.19 11.49 -6.74
N ARG A 48 -17.14 12.27 -7.03
CA ARG A 48 -16.15 11.97 -8.05
C ARG A 48 -14.92 11.37 -7.39
N PHE A 49 -14.62 10.14 -7.71
CA PHE A 49 -13.53 9.38 -7.12
C PHE A 49 -12.27 9.46 -7.98
N TYR A 50 -11.12 9.60 -7.31
CA TYR A 50 -9.78 9.56 -7.85
C TYR A 50 -8.99 8.50 -7.08
N ILE A 51 -8.57 7.45 -7.73
CA ILE A 51 -7.93 6.29 -7.11
C ILE A 51 -6.65 5.97 -7.87
N PRO A 52 -5.48 6.41 -7.39
CA PRO A 52 -4.20 6.05 -7.98
C PRO A 52 -3.95 4.53 -7.87
N ASP A 53 -3.43 3.93 -8.93
CA ASP A 53 -2.72 2.67 -8.84
C ASP A 53 -1.25 2.99 -8.53
N TRP A 54 -0.76 2.54 -7.37
CA TRP A 54 0.63 2.72 -7.00
C TRP A 54 1.57 2.08 -8.03
N ARG A 55 2.80 2.58 -8.13
CA ARG A 55 3.81 2.01 -9.05
C ARG A 55 3.98 0.52 -8.82
N GLY A 56 4.01 -0.25 -9.88
CA GLY A 56 4.07 -1.72 -9.86
C GLY A 56 2.70 -2.41 -9.84
N PHE A 57 1.60 -1.65 -9.75
CA PHE A 57 0.24 -2.21 -9.69
C PHE A 57 -0.68 -1.66 -10.77
N GLY A 58 -1.68 -2.46 -11.13
CA GLY A 58 -2.78 -2.07 -12.00
C GLY A 58 -2.33 -1.37 -13.28
N GLY A 59 -2.87 -0.18 -13.52
CA GLY A 59 -2.52 0.66 -14.68
C GLY A 59 -1.11 1.26 -14.61
N SER A 60 -0.46 1.24 -13.43
CA SER A 60 0.92 1.70 -13.19
C SER A 60 1.93 0.54 -13.08
N ALA A 61 1.55 -0.69 -13.46
CA ALA A 61 2.38 -1.89 -13.31
C ALA A 61 3.72 -1.83 -14.06
N GLN A 62 3.79 -1.06 -15.16
CA GLN A 62 4.97 -0.96 -16.00
C GLN A 62 5.91 0.19 -15.63
N CYS A 63 5.52 1.06 -14.69
CA CYS A 63 6.38 2.15 -14.22
C CYS A 63 7.74 1.60 -13.77
N LYS A 64 8.78 2.39 -13.93
CA LYS A 64 10.10 2.09 -13.38
C LYS A 64 10.12 2.30 -11.87
N ILE A 65 10.94 1.54 -11.19
CA ILE A 65 11.22 1.76 -9.77
C ILE A 65 11.94 3.09 -9.63
N PRO A 66 11.43 4.02 -8.80
CA PRO A 66 12.10 5.29 -8.55
C PRO A 66 13.35 5.12 -7.67
N THR A 67 14.13 6.17 -7.56
CA THR A 67 15.35 6.17 -6.74
C THR A 67 15.11 6.32 -5.25
N LEU A 68 13.96 6.88 -4.86
CA LEU A 68 13.57 7.03 -3.46
C LEU A 68 12.89 5.74 -2.95
N ASP A 69 12.74 5.67 -1.63
CA ASP A 69 11.92 4.66 -0.98
C ASP A 69 10.44 4.73 -1.43
N ALA A 70 9.66 3.69 -1.10
CA ALA A 70 8.30 3.58 -1.61
C ALA A 70 7.38 4.70 -1.12
N ILE A 71 7.45 5.08 0.15
CA ILE A 71 6.56 6.07 0.73
C ILE A 71 6.88 7.48 0.20
N SER A 72 8.14 7.86 0.18
CA SER A 72 8.59 9.13 -0.40
C SER A 72 8.24 9.25 -1.88
N SER A 73 8.41 8.16 -2.64
CA SER A 73 8.06 8.12 -4.08
C SER A 73 6.56 8.25 -4.31
N HIS A 74 5.75 7.55 -3.51
CA HIS A 74 4.29 7.65 -3.60
C HIS A 74 3.80 9.04 -3.24
N TRP A 75 4.43 9.67 -2.24
CA TRP A 75 4.12 11.06 -1.93
C TRP A 75 4.50 12.00 -3.09
N GLN A 76 5.66 11.83 -3.71
CA GLN A 76 6.02 12.64 -4.88
C GLN A 76 5.03 12.49 -6.03
N ASP A 77 4.61 11.27 -6.35
CA ASP A 77 3.61 11.00 -7.37
C ASP A 77 2.27 11.64 -7.01
N LEU A 78 1.84 11.47 -5.76
CA LEU A 78 0.60 12.06 -5.26
C LEU A 78 0.65 13.59 -5.31
N ASN A 79 1.75 14.21 -4.88
CA ASN A 79 1.93 15.65 -4.92
C ASN A 79 1.91 16.18 -6.36
N CYS A 80 2.53 15.47 -7.31
CA CYS A 80 2.47 15.82 -8.73
C CYS A 80 1.03 15.76 -9.28
N PHE A 81 0.26 14.76 -8.88
CA PHE A 81 -1.17 14.69 -9.20
C PHE A 81 -1.94 15.85 -8.58
N LEU A 82 -1.76 16.14 -7.29
CA LEU A 82 -2.47 17.18 -6.54
C LEU A 82 -2.19 18.59 -7.09
N ASN A 83 -0.99 18.85 -7.61
CA ASN A 83 -0.65 20.13 -8.24
C ASN A 83 -1.53 20.45 -9.46
N GLN A 84 -2.15 19.43 -10.10
CA GLN A 84 -3.12 19.65 -11.18
C GLN A 84 -4.52 20.01 -10.64
N TYR A 85 -4.71 19.92 -9.33
CA TYR A 85 -5.94 20.20 -8.60
C TYR A 85 -5.68 21.16 -7.43
N ALA A 86 -4.84 22.19 -7.65
CA ALA A 86 -4.32 23.07 -6.60
C ALA A 86 -5.42 23.71 -5.73
N ASP A 87 -6.56 24.08 -6.32
CA ASP A 87 -7.70 24.70 -5.63
C ASP A 87 -8.74 23.68 -5.14
N THR A 88 -8.41 22.37 -5.15
CA THR A 88 -9.36 21.32 -4.81
C THR A 88 -9.01 20.70 -3.45
N ALA A 89 -9.98 20.76 -2.53
CA ALA A 89 -9.91 19.99 -1.29
C ALA A 89 -10.74 18.70 -1.40
N PHE A 90 -10.11 17.57 -1.13
CA PHE A 90 -10.67 16.23 -1.25
C PHE A 90 -11.21 15.71 0.09
N HIS A 91 -12.28 14.92 0.05
CA HIS A 91 -12.46 13.91 1.07
C HIS A 91 -11.43 12.81 0.82
N VAL A 92 -10.59 12.50 1.78
CA VAL A 92 -9.52 11.53 1.62
C VAL A 92 -9.88 10.24 2.35
N ILE A 93 -9.80 9.11 1.65
CA ILE A 93 -9.87 7.76 2.22
C ILE A 93 -8.48 7.17 2.07
N ALA A 94 -7.82 6.87 3.18
CA ALA A 94 -6.46 6.35 3.19
C ALA A 94 -6.40 5.03 3.95
N TYR A 95 -6.00 3.96 3.28
CA TYR A 95 -5.95 2.61 3.83
C TYR A 95 -4.52 2.08 3.86
N SER A 96 -4.09 1.57 5.03
CA SER A 96 -2.81 0.89 5.20
C SER A 96 -1.63 1.72 4.64
N MET A 97 -0.83 1.23 3.70
CA MET A 97 0.27 1.97 3.05
C MET A 97 -0.18 3.33 2.49
N GLY A 98 -1.42 3.43 1.97
CA GLY A 98 -1.98 4.72 1.53
C GLY A 98 -2.12 5.72 2.67
N ALA A 99 -2.41 5.26 3.89
CA ALA A 99 -2.44 6.12 5.08
C ALA A 99 -1.02 6.52 5.52
N THR A 100 -0.02 5.63 5.39
CA THR A 100 1.40 5.99 5.59
C THR A 100 1.83 7.08 4.62
N THR A 101 1.49 6.94 3.34
CA THR A 101 1.78 7.97 2.31
C THR A 101 1.10 9.30 2.62
N ALA A 102 -0.17 9.26 3.07
CA ALA A 102 -0.90 10.45 3.49
C ALA A 102 -0.23 11.16 4.67
N MET A 103 0.14 10.41 5.72
CA MET A 103 0.84 10.95 6.89
C MET A 103 2.20 11.54 6.51
N HIS A 104 2.94 10.90 5.62
CA HIS A 104 4.19 11.42 5.07
C HIS A 104 3.99 12.77 4.37
N GLY A 105 2.96 12.85 3.53
CA GLY A 105 2.59 14.10 2.85
C GLY A 105 2.13 15.22 3.77
N ILE A 106 1.49 14.89 4.91
CA ILE A 106 1.12 15.87 5.94
C ILE A 106 2.39 16.37 6.67
N GLN A 107 3.33 15.49 6.97
CA GLN A 107 4.54 15.81 7.74
C GLN A 107 5.58 16.58 6.93
N TYR A 108 5.83 16.15 5.69
CA TYR A 108 6.93 16.64 4.86
C TYR A 108 6.49 17.46 3.64
N GLY A 109 5.17 17.62 3.45
CA GLY A 109 4.60 18.35 2.33
C GLY A 109 3.41 19.21 2.71
N HIS A 110 2.59 19.52 1.72
CA HIS A 110 1.40 20.37 1.86
C HIS A 110 0.10 19.57 1.72
N PHE A 111 0.12 18.26 1.99
CA PHE A 111 -1.06 17.42 1.76
C PHE A 111 -2.27 17.87 2.56
N LYS A 112 -2.07 18.39 3.78
CA LYS A 112 -3.16 18.90 4.62
C LYS A 112 -4.01 19.98 3.94
N ASP A 113 -3.41 20.78 3.05
CA ASP A 113 -4.10 21.87 2.36
C ASP A 113 -5.12 21.34 1.33
N HIS A 114 -4.90 20.10 0.84
CA HIS A 114 -5.80 19.38 -0.04
C HIS A 114 -6.85 18.52 0.69
N ILE A 115 -6.86 18.49 2.02
CA ILE A 115 -7.76 17.65 2.80
C ILE A 115 -8.97 18.47 3.25
N ARG A 116 -10.18 18.03 2.85
CA ARG A 116 -11.46 18.51 3.38
C ARG A 116 -11.90 17.72 4.61
N SER A 117 -11.77 16.39 4.54
CA SER A 117 -11.92 15.45 5.65
C SER A 117 -11.06 14.23 5.39
N TYR A 118 -10.68 13.51 6.43
CA TYR A 118 -9.76 12.41 6.39
C TYR A 118 -10.35 11.15 7.03
N LEU A 119 -10.43 10.07 6.29
CA LEU A 119 -10.76 8.75 6.78
C LEU A 119 -9.50 7.89 6.77
N HIS A 120 -9.00 7.60 7.95
CA HIS A 120 -7.85 6.74 8.18
C HIS A 120 -8.32 5.32 8.45
N ILE A 121 -7.83 4.36 7.68
CA ILE A 121 -8.23 2.96 7.82
C ILE A 121 -6.98 2.12 8.07
N ASP A 122 -6.95 1.53 9.25
CA ASP A 122 -6.09 0.42 9.67
C ASP A 122 -4.61 0.61 9.34
N GLN A 123 -3.99 1.61 9.96
CA GLN A 123 -2.55 1.86 9.90
C GLN A 123 -2.05 2.54 11.16
N THR A 124 -0.89 2.11 11.65
CA THR A 124 -0.19 2.76 12.76
C THR A 124 0.59 4.00 12.26
N PRO A 125 0.67 5.07 13.04
CA PRO A 125 1.44 6.26 12.68
C PRO A 125 2.95 6.07 12.74
N LYS A 126 3.43 4.98 13.34
CA LYS A 126 4.83 4.58 13.37
C LYS A 126 4.91 3.07 13.18
N ILE A 127 5.58 2.64 12.11
CA ILE A 127 5.68 1.22 11.73
C ILE A 127 6.59 0.46 12.69
N SER A 128 7.72 1.07 13.08
CA SER A 128 8.68 0.44 13.98
C SER A 128 8.14 0.34 15.42
N VAL A 129 8.60 -0.68 16.13
CA VAL A 129 8.37 -0.86 17.58
C VAL A 129 9.66 -0.53 18.32
N ASP A 130 9.56 0.31 19.35
CA ASP A 130 10.65 0.64 20.25
C ASP A 130 10.13 0.96 21.67
N ALA A 131 11.00 1.43 22.57
CA ALA A 131 10.64 1.73 23.96
C ALA A 131 9.55 2.81 24.09
N ASP A 132 9.49 3.75 23.13
CA ASP A 132 8.53 4.87 23.13
C ASP A 132 7.24 4.55 22.38
N TRP A 133 7.20 3.45 21.63
CA TRP A 133 6.06 3.06 20.81
C TRP A 133 5.97 1.53 20.65
N LEU A 134 5.09 0.91 21.44
CA LEU A 134 4.84 -0.53 21.39
C LEU A 134 3.78 -0.94 20.35
N HIS A 135 3.06 0.04 19.78
CA HIS A 135 1.95 -0.15 18.85
C HIS A 135 2.36 0.00 17.37
N GLY A 136 3.59 -0.39 17.05
CA GLY A 136 4.06 -0.48 15.66
C GLY A 136 3.36 -1.59 14.90
N LEU A 137 3.68 -1.72 13.62
CA LEU A 137 3.02 -2.70 12.75
C LEU A 137 3.21 -4.11 13.30
N PHE A 138 2.11 -4.82 13.54
CA PHE A 138 2.01 -6.12 14.23
C PHE A 138 2.38 -6.13 15.72
N ALA A 139 2.59 -4.97 16.34
CA ALA A 139 2.80 -4.84 17.78
C ALA A 139 3.78 -5.91 18.35
N GLU A 140 3.32 -6.81 19.20
CA GLU A 140 4.14 -7.88 19.81
C GLU A 140 4.78 -8.84 18.79
N LYS A 141 4.16 -8.99 17.59
CA LYS A 141 4.66 -9.84 16.49
C LYS A 141 5.60 -9.10 15.53
N HIS A 142 5.98 -7.88 15.85
CA HIS A 142 6.82 -7.04 14.97
C HIS A 142 8.19 -7.71 14.66
N ALA A 143 8.77 -8.41 15.62
CA ALA A 143 10.02 -9.14 15.40
C ALA A 143 9.84 -10.27 14.36
N ASP A 144 8.76 -11.05 14.47
CA ASP A 144 8.44 -12.11 13.51
C ASP A 144 8.17 -11.54 12.12
N PHE A 145 7.47 -10.40 12.07
CA PHE A 145 7.26 -9.68 10.83
C PHE A 145 8.58 -9.32 10.14
N LYS A 146 9.55 -8.76 10.87
CA LYS A 146 10.87 -8.42 10.32
C LYS A 146 11.63 -9.65 9.83
N VAL A 147 11.57 -10.77 10.56
CA VAL A 147 12.18 -12.04 10.14
C VAL A 147 11.58 -12.54 8.83
N ILE A 148 10.25 -12.48 8.67
CA ILE A 148 9.58 -12.89 7.42
C ILE A 148 10.03 -12.00 6.26
N LEU A 149 10.08 -10.68 6.46
CA LEU A 149 10.53 -9.75 5.42
C LEU A 149 11.99 -10.01 5.03
N GLN A 150 12.86 -10.28 5.99
CA GLN A 150 14.26 -10.62 5.73
C GLN A 150 14.38 -11.91 4.92
N ASN A 151 13.62 -12.97 5.29
CA ASN A 151 13.61 -14.21 4.53
C ASN A 151 13.18 -14.02 3.07
N ILE A 152 12.18 -13.15 2.83
CA ILE A 152 11.77 -12.82 1.46
C ILE A 152 12.88 -12.05 0.74
N THR A 153 13.52 -11.07 1.41
CA THR A 153 14.64 -10.31 0.84
C THR A 153 15.79 -11.21 0.42
N ASP A 154 16.19 -12.16 1.27
CA ASP A 154 17.25 -13.12 1.00
C ASP A 154 16.91 -14.04 -0.17
N LEU A 155 15.65 -14.50 -0.24
CA LEU A 155 15.16 -15.30 -1.36
C LEU A 155 15.18 -14.51 -2.67
N LEU A 156 14.78 -13.25 -2.67
CA LEU A 156 14.80 -12.38 -3.85
C LEU A 156 16.22 -12.07 -4.29
N ALA A 157 17.14 -11.81 -3.36
CA ALA A 157 18.55 -11.55 -3.67
C ALA A 157 19.23 -12.76 -4.32
N GLN A 158 18.95 -13.98 -3.84
CA GLN A 158 19.44 -15.23 -4.45
C GLN A 158 18.88 -15.49 -5.85
N ASN A 159 17.80 -14.82 -6.22
CA ASN A 159 17.04 -15.03 -7.46
C ASN A 159 16.91 -13.75 -8.31
N ALA A 160 17.86 -12.82 -8.18
CA ALA A 160 17.84 -11.50 -8.83
C ALA A 160 17.80 -11.53 -10.38
N GLN A 161 18.12 -12.68 -11.01
CA GLN A 161 18.02 -12.90 -12.45
C GLN A 161 16.57 -12.99 -12.95
N TYR A 162 15.61 -13.27 -12.08
CA TYR A 162 14.20 -13.37 -12.45
C TYR A 162 13.47 -12.04 -12.24
N ARG A 163 12.57 -11.71 -13.15
CA ARG A 163 11.82 -10.46 -13.11
C ARG A 163 10.41 -10.63 -12.55
N LEU A 164 9.78 -11.73 -12.87
CA LEU A 164 8.38 -11.99 -12.50
C LEU A 164 8.27 -13.24 -11.62
N VAL A 165 7.25 -13.29 -10.80
CA VAL A 165 6.89 -14.50 -10.02
C VAL A 165 6.69 -15.71 -10.94
N SER A 166 6.18 -15.51 -12.17
CA SER A 166 6.01 -16.58 -13.17
C SER A 166 7.32 -17.19 -13.63
N ASP A 167 8.43 -16.46 -13.58
CA ASP A 167 9.74 -16.89 -14.06
C ASP A 167 10.45 -17.80 -13.05
N LEU A 168 10.02 -17.75 -11.77
CA LEU A 168 10.56 -18.59 -10.71
C LEU A 168 10.27 -20.07 -10.95
N THR A 169 11.22 -20.93 -10.55
CA THR A 169 10.97 -22.37 -10.48
C THR A 169 9.84 -22.69 -9.52
N ALA A 170 9.23 -23.87 -9.64
CA ALA A 170 8.16 -24.29 -8.73
C ALA A 170 8.61 -24.30 -7.27
N SER A 171 9.84 -24.73 -6.98
CA SER A 171 10.41 -24.76 -5.63
C SER A 171 10.55 -23.36 -5.05
N MET A 172 11.16 -22.41 -5.79
CA MET A 172 11.36 -21.03 -5.36
C MET A 172 10.02 -20.32 -5.12
N ARG A 173 9.06 -20.53 -6.01
CA ARG A 173 7.71 -19.98 -5.88
C ARG A 173 7.01 -20.52 -4.65
N THR A 174 7.13 -21.82 -4.36
CA THR A 174 6.56 -22.44 -3.17
C THR A 174 7.13 -21.82 -1.90
N GLU A 175 8.45 -21.58 -1.85
CA GLU A 175 9.07 -20.96 -0.68
C GLU A 175 8.63 -19.49 -0.52
N LEU A 176 8.58 -18.71 -1.60
CA LEU A 176 8.09 -17.33 -1.57
C LEU A 176 6.63 -17.26 -1.07
N VAL A 177 5.80 -18.16 -1.56
CA VAL A 177 4.39 -18.28 -1.16
C VAL A 177 4.28 -18.70 0.32
N LYS A 178 5.15 -19.55 0.81
CA LYS A 178 5.19 -19.94 2.24
C LYS A 178 5.52 -18.74 3.13
N GLN A 179 6.49 -17.92 2.76
CA GLN A 179 6.80 -16.68 3.50
C GLN A 179 5.61 -15.71 3.47
N TRP A 180 4.95 -15.57 2.32
CA TRP A 180 3.75 -14.74 2.19
C TRP A 180 2.58 -15.25 3.05
N LEU A 181 2.41 -16.56 3.17
CA LEU A 181 1.44 -17.15 4.10
C LEU A 181 1.76 -16.85 5.55
N ALA A 182 3.03 -16.97 5.94
CA ALA A 182 3.45 -16.62 7.29
C ALA A 182 3.12 -15.15 7.60
N PHE A 183 3.34 -14.24 6.63
CA PHE A 183 2.95 -12.84 6.75
C PHE A 183 1.43 -12.66 6.95
N ILE A 184 0.59 -13.36 6.16
CA ILE A 184 -0.87 -13.30 6.32
C ILE A 184 -1.30 -13.83 7.69
N GLN A 185 -0.64 -14.87 8.19
CA GLN A 185 -0.93 -15.47 9.49
C GLN A 185 -0.60 -14.56 10.67
N LEU A 186 0.31 -13.60 10.51
CA LEU A 186 0.52 -12.57 11.53
C LEU A 186 -0.73 -11.69 11.73
N GLN A 187 -1.48 -11.46 10.65
CA GLN A 187 -2.70 -10.62 10.66
C GLN A 187 -3.94 -11.38 11.09
N ALA A 188 -3.94 -12.70 10.97
CA ALA A 188 -5.16 -13.48 11.07
C ALA A 188 -5.38 -14.04 12.48
N THR A 189 -6.52 -13.70 13.08
CA THR A 189 -7.22 -14.64 13.96
C THR A 189 -7.60 -15.88 13.13
N PRO A 190 -7.49 -17.12 13.70
CA PRO A 190 -7.81 -18.34 12.95
C PRO A 190 -9.25 -18.29 12.42
N SER A 191 -9.42 -18.03 11.15
CA SER A 191 -10.72 -17.98 10.51
C SER A 191 -10.89 -19.10 9.48
N ARG A 192 -12.14 -19.47 9.18
CA ARG A 192 -12.46 -20.45 8.14
C ARG A 192 -11.89 -20.07 6.76
N THR A 193 -11.69 -18.77 6.53
CA THR A 193 -11.05 -18.24 5.32
C THR A 193 -9.56 -18.60 5.25
N ALA A 194 -8.83 -18.60 6.37
CA ALA A 194 -7.43 -19.02 6.40
C ALA A 194 -7.26 -20.49 5.96
N ALA A 195 -8.18 -21.37 6.36
CA ALA A 195 -8.16 -22.78 5.93
C ALA A 195 -8.43 -22.96 4.42
N LEU A 196 -9.30 -22.14 3.83
CA LEU A 196 -9.55 -22.14 2.38
C LEU A 196 -8.33 -21.63 1.61
N PHE A 197 -7.68 -20.57 2.08
CA PHE A 197 -6.43 -20.09 1.52
C PHE A 197 -5.34 -21.16 1.58
N GLN A 198 -5.16 -21.86 2.72
CA GLN A 198 -4.20 -22.95 2.84
C GLN A 198 -4.43 -24.08 1.83
N LYS A 199 -5.70 -24.48 1.57
CA LYS A 199 -6.02 -25.48 0.53
C LYS A 199 -5.69 -24.99 -0.89
N ALA A 200 -5.95 -23.71 -1.21
CA ALA A 200 -5.59 -23.12 -2.50
C ALA A 200 -4.06 -23.06 -2.70
N PHE A 201 -3.29 -22.85 -1.63
CA PHE A 201 -1.81 -22.83 -1.66
C PHE A 201 -1.18 -24.18 -2.01
N GLN A 202 -1.86 -25.30 -1.72
CA GLN A 202 -1.38 -26.63 -2.11
C GLN A 202 -1.42 -26.85 -3.63
N GLN A 203 -2.13 -26.00 -4.37
CA GLN A 203 -2.24 -26.09 -5.82
C GLN A 203 -1.20 -25.19 -6.51
N ILE A 204 -0.11 -25.78 -6.96
CA ILE A 204 1.06 -25.09 -7.57
C ILE A 204 0.66 -24.10 -8.68
N HIS A 205 -0.35 -24.42 -9.49
CA HIS A 205 -0.82 -23.56 -10.58
C HIS A 205 -1.55 -22.30 -10.11
N LEU A 206 -2.09 -22.27 -8.87
CA LEU A 206 -2.75 -21.10 -8.30
C LEU A 206 -1.76 -20.18 -7.56
N GLN A 207 -0.60 -20.68 -7.14
CA GLN A 207 0.37 -19.93 -6.35
C GLN A 207 0.80 -18.62 -7.02
N LYS A 208 0.93 -18.59 -8.35
CA LYS A 208 1.31 -17.39 -9.09
C LYS A 208 0.28 -16.24 -9.00
N PHE A 209 -0.98 -16.55 -8.68
CA PHE A 209 -2.04 -15.54 -8.55
C PHE A 209 -2.24 -15.07 -7.10
N MET A 210 -1.59 -15.73 -6.15
CA MET A 210 -1.79 -15.47 -4.72
C MET A 210 -0.89 -14.37 -4.16
N LEU A 211 0.18 -14.06 -4.86
CA LEU A 211 1.08 -12.97 -4.47
C LEU A 211 0.54 -11.64 -5.01
N PRO A 212 0.36 -10.63 -4.18
CA PRO A 212 -0.18 -9.34 -4.60
C PRO A 212 0.79 -8.59 -5.52
N ILE A 213 2.08 -8.84 -5.39
CA ILE A 213 3.14 -8.22 -6.17
C ILE A 213 3.72 -9.27 -7.13
N GLN A 214 3.53 -9.07 -8.43
CA GLN A 214 3.97 -10.01 -9.47
C GLN A 214 5.39 -9.72 -9.97
N ARG A 215 5.87 -8.47 -9.85
CA ARG A 215 7.22 -8.08 -10.20
C ARG A 215 8.13 -8.23 -8.97
N LEU A 216 9.18 -9.04 -9.09
CA LEU A 216 10.10 -9.35 -7.99
C LEU A 216 10.96 -8.14 -7.60
N ASP A 217 11.32 -7.29 -8.57
CA ASP A 217 12.01 -6.03 -8.31
C ASP A 217 11.16 -5.06 -7.46
N TYR A 218 9.87 -4.95 -7.76
CA TYR A 218 8.95 -4.16 -6.95
C TYR A 218 8.70 -4.79 -5.58
N MET A 219 8.62 -6.13 -5.51
CA MET A 219 8.49 -6.82 -4.22
C MET A 219 9.69 -6.50 -3.32
N ALA A 220 10.91 -6.58 -3.85
CA ALA A 220 12.12 -6.23 -3.11
C ALA A 220 12.09 -4.75 -2.63
N TRP A 221 11.71 -3.82 -3.51
CA TRP A 221 11.63 -2.40 -3.19
C TRP A 221 10.62 -2.08 -2.07
N TYR A 222 9.44 -2.67 -2.13
CA TYR A 222 8.44 -2.48 -1.08
C TYR A 222 8.85 -3.11 0.25
N ILE A 223 9.43 -4.32 0.22
CA ILE A 223 9.88 -5.01 1.43
C ILE A 223 11.02 -4.24 2.08
N GLN A 224 12.00 -3.77 1.30
CA GLN A 224 13.10 -2.94 1.81
C GLN A 224 12.57 -1.68 2.49
N ASN A 225 11.56 -1.03 1.89
CA ASN A 225 10.93 0.13 2.52
C ASN A 225 10.36 -0.21 3.90
N TYR A 226 9.68 -1.34 4.09
CA TYR A 226 9.16 -1.73 5.41
C TYR A 226 10.25 -2.12 6.42
N LEU A 227 11.36 -2.68 5.96
CA LEU A 227 12.51 -3.01 6.81
C LEU A 227 13.21 -1.75 7.33
N ASP A 228 13.35 -0.74 6.48
CA ASP A 228 14.13 0.48 6.75
C ASP A 228 13.29 1.63 7.30
N HIS A 229 11.95 1.54 7.24
CA HIS A 229 11.06 2.63 7.60
C HIS A 229 11.10 2.92 9.10
N GLN A 230 11.64 4.08 9.48
CA GLN A 230 11.78 4.52 10.87
C GLN A 230 10.95 5.78 11.20
N GLU A 231 10.17 6.28 10.22
CA GLU A 231 9.41 7.51 10.37
C GLU A 231 8.32 7.41 11.43
N ASP A 232 8.16 8.50 12.16
CA ASP A 232 7.13 8.69 13.18
C ASP A 232 6.17 9.81 12.76
N TYR A 233 4.99 9.44 12.37
CA TYR A 233 3.95 10.36 11.88
C TYR A 233 2.92 10.76 12.96
N ARG A 234 3.15 10.44 14.23
CA ARG A 234 2.26 10.86 15.32
C ARG A 234 2.04 12.37 15.33
N ASN A 235 3.07 13.12 14.98
CA ASN A 235 3.02 14.57 14.91
C ASN A 235 2.21 15.07 13.72
N ALA A 236 2.31 14.42 12.57
CA ALA A 236 1.51 14.72 11.38
C ALA A 236 0.01 14.62 11.69
N LEU A 237 -0.41 13.55 12.38
CA LEU A 237 -1.81 13.36 12.77
C LEU A 237 -2.29 14.40 13.80
N ARG A 238 -1.43 14.84 14.73
CA ARG A 238 -1.77 15.92 15.68
C ARG A 238 -1.92 17.28 15.00
N GLN A 239 -1.20 17.49 13.90
CA GLN A 239 -1.27 18.75 13.13
C GLN A 239 -2.43 18.78 12.12
N LEU A 240 -3.14 17.69 11.97
CA LEU A 240 -4.31 17.62 11.08
C LEU A 240 -5.49 18.35 11.73
N ASP A 241 -5.75 19.58 11.25
CA ASP A 241 -6.81 20.47 11.71
C ASP A 241 -8.14 20.27 10.94
N ARG A 242 -8.33 19.11 10.32
CA ARG A 242 -9.51 18.74 9.52
C ARG A 242 -10.30 17.64 10.21
N PRO A 243 -11.62 17.53 9.94
CA PRO A 243 -12.41 16.41 10.44
C PRO A 243 -11.76 15.08 10.06
N ALA A 244 -11.41 14.27 11.05
CA ALA A 244 -10.78 12.98 10.86
C ALA A 244 -11.56 11.86 11.55
N THR A 245 -11.66 10.72 10.86
CA THR A 245 -12.24 9.48 11.38
C THR A 245 -11.22 8.38 11.27
N PHE A 246 -11.05 7.59 12.33
CA PHE A 246 -10.12 6.47 12.36
C PHE A 246 -10.92 5.16 12.48
N PHE A 247 -10.69 4.25 11.54
CA PHE A 247 -11.09 2.85 11.64
C PHE A 247 -9.86 2.01 11.90
N ILE A 248 -9.84 1.33 13.03
CA ILE A 248 -8.75 0.47 13.48
C ILE A 248 -9.36 -0.89 13.78
N GLY A 249 -8.73 -1.97 13.31
CA GLY A 249 -9.13 -3.31 13.65
C GLY A 249 -8.97 -3.57 15.16
N GLU A 250 -9.87 -4.35 15.75
CA GLU A 250 -9.83 -4.65 17.20
C GLU A 250 -8.55 -5.40 17.58
N ASP A 251 -8.02 -6.20 16.63
CA ASP A 251 -6.82 -7.03 16.81
C ASP A 251 -5.59 -6.48 16.05
N SER A 252 -5.61 -5.20 15.59
CA SER A 252 -4.53 -4.59 14.82
C SER A 252 -3.61 -3.70 15.66
#